data_dc69e83cb338e0dd4a8b824239517f22
#
_entry.id   dc69e83cb338e0dd4a8b824239517f22
#
_cell.length_a   1.000
_cell.length_b   1.000
_cell.length_c   1.000
_cell.angle_alpha   90.00
_cell.angle_beta   90.00
_cell.angle_gamma   90.00
#
_symmetry.space_group_name_H-M   'P 1'
#
loop_
_entity.id
_entity.type
_entity.pdbx_description
1 polymer ?
#
loop_
_entity_poly.entity_id
_entity_poly.type
_entity_poly.pdbx_seq_one_letter_code
_entity_poly.pdbx_strand_id
1 'polypeptide(L)'
;MSPSLTTSPTSSLPARNPKHPLHSPRFPCRLDRGSPSPTVCPQASMPKQYLPLLGQPIALYSFYTFSQISEVKEIVVVCDPSYKDVFEGASEEIQVGIKFALPGKERQDSVFNGFQEIEGSSELVCIHDSARPLVTSGDIKKVLKDAWLNGAAVLGVPVKATIKEANSDSFVVKTLDRKTLWEMHTPQVIKPHLLRDGFELVNRNGLEVTDDVSIVEHLKHPVYITEGSYTNIKVTTPDDLLLAERILNMRVGVPL
;
A
#
# COMPACT_ATOMS: atom_id res chain seq x y z
N MET A 1 14.84 -20.03 -28.19
CA MET A 1 15.85 -20.48 -27.20
C MET A 1 15.41 -19.97 -25.85
N SER A 2 14.88 -20.86 -25.03
CA SER A 2 14.36 -20.54 -23.68
C SER A 2 15.50 -20.66 -22.66
N PRO A 3 15.63 -19.74 -21.67
CA PRO A 3 16.49 -19.98 -20.53
C PRO A 3 15.72 -20.77 -19.47
N SER A 4 16.21 -21.97 -19.20
CA SER A 4 15.79 -22.86 -18.13
C SER A 4 16.27 -22.35 -16.77
N LEU A 5 15.34 -22.20 -15.81
CA LEU A 5 15.66 -22.05 -14.40
C LEU A 5 15.92 -23.45 -13.81
N THR A 6 17.17 -23.76 -13.50
CA THR A 6 17.56 -24.93 -12.71
C THR A 6 17.57 -24.55 -11.24
N THR A 7 16.69 -25.17 -10.47
CA THR A 7 16.76 -25.20 -9.00
C THR A 7 17.41 -26.50 -8.57
N SER A 8 18.54 -26.42 -7.88
CA SER A 8 19.14 -27.56 -7.17
C SER A 8 18.62 -27.58 -5.73
N PRO A 9 18.24 -28.74 -5.18
CA PRO A 9 17.86 -28.85 -3.78
C PRO A 9 19.08 -29.18 -2.92
N THR A 10 19.33 -28.43 -1.86
CA THR A 10 20.23 -28.84 -0.78
C THR A 10 19.57 -28.72 0.57
N SER A 11 19.50 -29.90 1.20
CA SER A 11 19.58 -30.25 2.63
C SER A 11 18.70 -29.53 3.65
N SER A 12 17.89 -30.38 4.24
CA SER A 12 17.25 -30.38 5.56
C SER A 12 18.00 -29.63 6.66
N LEU A 13 17.33 -28.67 7.30
CA LEU A 13 17.62 -28.21 8.65
C LEU A 13 16.33 -28.28 9.50
N PRO A 14 16.45 -28.56 10.81
CA PRO A 14 15.32 -28.98 11.63
C PRO A 14 14.41 -27.83 12.05
N ALA A 15 13.13 -28.13 12.19
CA ALA A 15 12.09 -27.27 12.73
C ALA A 15 12.50 -26.65 14.08
N ARG A 16 12.62 -25.34 14.13
CA ARG A 16 12.62 -24.58 15.38
C ARG A 16 11.23 -24.01 15.63
N ASN A 17 10.69 -24.43 16.75
CA ASN A 17 9.43 -24.01 17.33
C ASN A 17 9.57 -22.56 17.85
N PRO A 18 8.84 -21.56 17.37
CA PRO A 18 8.85 -20.23 17.98
C PRO A 18 7.71 -20.13 19.00
N LYS A 19 7.97 -20.56 20.22
CA LYS A 19 7.23 -20.08 21.39
C LYS A 19 7.98 -18.86 21.94
N HIS A 20 7.60 -17.68 21.50
CA HIS A 20 7.89 -16.47 22.25
C HIS A 20 6.60 -15.65 22.36
N PRO A 21 6.12 -15.36 23.58
CA PRO A 21 5.04 -14.43 23.79
C PRO A 21 5.55 -13.01 23.52
N LEU A 22 4.81 -12.27 22.70
CA LEU A 22 4.99 -10.84 22.50
C LEU A 22 4.82 -10.14 23.87
N HIS A 23 5.92 -9.70 24.44
CA HIS A 23 5.90 -8.78 25.58
C HIS A 23 5.49 -7.41 25.05
N SER A 24 4.28 -7.00 25.37
CA SER A 24 3.85 -5.61 25.21
C SER A 24 4.61 -4.74 26.23
N PRO A 25 5.26 -3.65 25.81
CA PRO A 25 5.79 -2.67 26.74
C PRO A 25 4.61 -1.91 27.40
N ARG A 26 4.45 -2.10 28.71
CA ARG A 26 3.55 -1.30 29.52
C ARG A 26 4.18 0.07 29.75
N PHE A 27 3.65 1.10 29.14
CA PHE A 27 3.90 2.47 29.58
C PHE A 27 2.90 2.85 30.67
N PRO A 28 3.34 3.41 31.80
CA PRO A 28 2.44 3.83 32.85
C PRO A 28 1.78 5.17 32.50
N CYS A 29 0.48 5.14 32.18
CA CYS A 29 -0.33 6.34 32.17
C CYS A 29 -0.64 6.75 33.60
N ARG A 30 0.03 7.77 34.13
CA ARG A 30 -0.40 8.46 35.37
C ARG A 30 -1.52 9.42 35.01
N LEU A 31 -2.71 9.14 35.51
CA LEU A 31 -3.82 10.08 35.54
C LEU A 31 -3.56 11.13 36.65
N ASP A 32 -3.10 12.31 36.27
CA ASP A 32 -3.19 13.50 37.13
C ASP A 32 -4.53 14.18 36.89
N ARG A 33 -5.32 14.24 37.94
CA ARG A 33 -6.58 15.01 38.00
C ARG A 33 -6.26 16.46 38.36
N GLY A 34 -6.43 17.37 37.42
CA GLY A 34 -6.32 18.80 37.67
C GLY A 34 -6.69 19.68 36.48
N SER A 35 -7.94 20.16 36.47
CA SER A 35 -8.50 21.32 35.77
C SER A 35 -8.61 21.36 34.25
N PRO A 36 -9.77 21.78 33.69
CA PRO A 36 -10.06 21.75 32.27
C PRO A 36 -9.63 23.03 31.58
N SER A 37 -8.56 22.95 30.80
CA SER A 37 -8.38 23.83 29.63
C SER A 37 -8.85 23.06 28.43
N PRO A 38 -9.43 23.68 27.36
CA PRO A 38 -9.82 22.98 26.17
C PRO A 38 -8.57 22.60 25.41
N THR A 39 -8.01 21.45 25.74
CA THR A 39 -6.89 20.87 25.02
C THR A 39 -7.43 20.35 23.70
N VAL A 40 -7.14 21.05 22.63
CA VAL A 40 -7.28 20.54 21.25
C VAL A 40 -6.67 19.15 21.24
N CYS A 41 -7.48 18.16 20.91
CA CYS A 41 -7.07 16.76 20.87
C CYS A 41 -5.90 16.63 19.88
N PRO A 42 -4.69 16.20 20.29
CA PRO A 42 -3.52 16.12 19.40
C PRO A 42 -3.74 15.19 18.17
N GLN A 43 -4.75 14.32 18.23
CA GLN A 43 -5.13 13.41 17.15
C GLN A 43 -5.79 14.09 15.95
N ALA A 44 -6.30 15.33 16.09
CA ALA A 44 -6.97 16.04 14.99
C ALA A 44 -5.99 16.57 13.91
N SER A 45 -4.68 16.58 14.18
CA SER A 45 -3.64 17.06 13.26
C SER A 45 -2.74 15.96 12.67
N MET A 46 -2.84 14.72 13.18
CA MET A 46 -1.99 13.60 12.73
C MET A 46 -2.53 13.01 11.43
N PRO A 47 -1.71 12.86 10.37
CA PRO A 47 -2.13 12.17 9.16
C PRO A 47 -2.54 10.72 9.47
N LYS A 48 -3.63 10.27 8.84
CA LYS A 48 -4.31 9.00 9.16
C LYS A 48 -3.41 7.77 9.08
N GLN A 49 -2.42 7.75 8.22
CA GLN A 49 -1.47 6.63 8.09
C GLN A 49 -0.59 6.43 9.32
N TYR A 50 -0.52 7.42 10.21
CA TYR A 50 0.23 7.34 11.48
C TYR A 50 -0.67 7.11 12.70
N LEU A 51 -2.00 7.06 12.51
CA LEU A 51 -2.91 6.68 13.59
C LEU A 51 -2.59 5.25 14.08
N PRO A 52 -2.72 5.00 15.38
CA PRO A 52 -2.46 3.68 15.95
C PRO A 52 -3.57 2.69 15.56
N LEU A 53 -3.16 1.55 15.02
CA LEU A 53 -3.99 0.36 14.80
C LEU A 53 -3.37 -0.76 15.63
N LEU A 54 -4.09 -1.27 16.65
CA LEU A 54 -3.57 -2.27 17.60
C LEU A 54 -2.21 -1.89 18.20
N GLY A 55 -1.98 -0.59 18.45
CA GLY A 55 -0.77 -0.07 19.10
C GLY A 55 0.39 0.25 18.15
N GLN A 56 0.26 0.02 16.83
CA GLN A 56 1.26 0.39 15.83
C GLN A 56 0.70 1.38 14.80
N PRO A 57 1.50 2.29 14.25
CA PRO A 57 1.10 3.14 13.13
C PRO A 57 0.60 2.32 11.93
N ILE A 58 -0.51 2.73 11.33
CA ILE A 58 -1.13 2.04 10.17
C ILE A 58 -0.11 1.75 9.08
N ALA A 59 0.76 2.71 8.76
CA ALA A 59 1.74 2.60 7.70
C ALA A 59 2.75 1.47 7.90
N LEU A 60 3.04 1.09 9.15
CA LEU A 60 4.02 0.04 9.43
C LEU A 60 3.52 -1.36 9.07
N TYR A 61 2.22 -1.59 9.01
CA TYR A 61 1.68 -2.91 8.61
C TYR A 61 2.09 -3.31 7.20
N SER A 62 1.82 -2.44 6.23
CA SER A 62 2.24 -2.69 4.85
C SER A 62 3.76 -2.65 4.71
N PHE A 63 4.45 -1.74 5.41
CA PHE A 63 5.91 -1.67 5.44
C PHE A 63 6.53 -3.02 5.83
N TYR A 64 6.11 -3.64 6.93
CA TYR A 64 6.57 -4.97 7.34
C TYR A 64 6.17 -6.07 6.36
N THR A 65 4.95 -5.99 5.79
CA THR A 65 4.51 -6.97 4.80
C THR A 65 5.42 -6.96 3.57
N PHE A 66 5.77 -5.78 3.05
CA PHE A 66 6.67 -5.64 1.91
C PHE A 66 8.11 -6.06 2.24
N SER A 67 8.61 -5.72 3.43
CA SER A 67 9.98 -6.07 3.83
C SER A 67 10.24 -7.58 3.94
N GLN A 68 9.19 -8.39 4.08
CA GLN A 68 9.28 -9.85 4.15
C GLN A 68 9.18 -10.54 2.79
N ILE A 69 9.05 -9.79 1.69
CA ILE A 69 8.92 -10.34 0.35
C ILE A 69 10.31 -10.40 -0.30
N SER A 70 10.76 -11.60 -0.66
CA SER A 70 12.11 -11.86 -1.20
C SER A 70 12.39 -11.11 -2.52
N GLU A 71 11.33 -10.81 -3.27
CA GLU A 71 11.37 -10.08 -4.53
C GLU A 71 11.58 -8.57 -4.33
N VAL A 72 11.26 -8.04 -3.14
CA VAL A 72 11.47 -6.63 -2.79
C VAL A 72 12.94 -6.42 -2.40
N LYS A 73 13.64 -5.54 -3.13
CA LYS A 73 15.06 -5.24 -2.90
C LYS A 73 15.26 -3.95 -2.12
N GLU A 74 14.37 -2.99 -2.34
CA GLU A 74 14.38 -1.70 -1.64
C GLU A 74 12.94 -1.22 -1.39
N ILE A 75 12.76 -0.40 -0.37
CA ILE A 75 11.53 0.29 -0.06
C ILE A 75 11.83 1.79 -0.01
N VAL A 76 11.15 2.57 -0.84
CA VAL A 76 11.21 4.03 -0.79
C VAL A 76 9.98 4.52 -0.04
N VAL A 77 10.21 5.13 1.13
CA VAL A 77 9.14 5.71 1.95
C VAL A 77 9.00 7.18 1.59
N VAL A 78 7.84 7.56 1.05
CA VAL A 78 7.53 8.96 0.77
C VAL A 78 6.78 9.55 1.95
N CYS A 79 7.45 10.36 2.75
CA CYS A 79 6.88 10.93 3.97
C CYS A 79 7.44 12.31 4.29
N ASP A 80 6.69 13.07 5.10
CA ASP A 80 7.23 14.27 5.72
C ASP A 80 8.39 13.90 6.66
N PRO A 81 9.48 14.68 6.69
CA PRO A 81 10.65 14.41 7.54
C PRO A 81 10.34 14.20 9.02
N SER A 82 9.28 14.82 9.53
CA SER A 82 8.85 14.66 10.93
C SER A 82 8.35 13.23 11.28
N TYR A 83 8.08 12.39 10.29
CA TYR A 83 7.65 11.00 10.46
C TYR A 83 8.71 9.98 10.06
N LYS A 84 9.91 10.42 9.68
CA LYS A 84 10.99 9.55 9.23
C LYS A 84 11.42 8.56 10.31
N ASP A 85 11.53 9.03 11.56
CA ASP A 85 11.94 8.23 12.71
C ASP A 85 11.03 6.99 12.94
N VAL A 86 9.75 7.08 12.57
CA VAL A 86 8.79 5.97 12.66
C VAL A 86 9.26 4.77 11.83
N PHE A 87 9.80 5.03 10.63
CA PHE A 87 10.28 3.99 9.73
C PHE A 87 11.73 3.62 10.00
N GLU A 88 12.57 4.54 10.44
CA GLU A 88 13.95 4.27 10.81
C GLU A 88 14.00 3.29 11.99
N GLY A 89 13.22 3.53 13.04
CA GLY A 89 13.11 2.59 14.16
C GLY A 89 12.59 1.21 13.75
N ALA A 90 11.64 1.16 12.80
CA ALA A 90 11.12 -0.10 12.27
C ALA A 90 12.10 -0.81 11.34
N SER A 91 13.07 -0.10 10.77
CA SER A 91 14.04 -0.65 9.81
C SER A 91 15.19 -1.44 10.46
N GLU A 92 15.41 -1.29 11.75
CA GLU A 92 16.48 -1.99 12.48
C GLU A 92 16.35 -3.52 12.44
N GLU A 93 15.12 -4.02 12.27
CA GLU A 93 14.83 -5.45 12.24
C GLU A 93 14.71 -6.05 10.82
N ILE A 94 14.87 -5.24 9.77
CA ILE A 94 14.65 -5.68 8.39
C ILE A 94 15.93 -5.62 7.56
N GLN A 95 16.02 -6.49 6.54
CA GLN A 95 17.22 -6.60 5.68
C GLN A 95 17.07 -5.92 4.32
N VAL A 96 15.93 -5.28 4.06
CA VAL A 96 15.64 -4.58 2.81
C VAL A 96 16.19 -3.15 2.89
N GLY A 97 16.81 -2.66 1.82
CA GLY A 97 17.29 -1.27 1.74
C GLY A 97 16.14 -0.28 1.88
N ILE A 98 16.30 0.72 2.76
CA ILE A 98 15.28 1.76 2.97
C ILE A 98 15.82 3.10 2.48
N LYS A 99 15.01 3.78 1.68
CA LYS A 99 15.25 5.14 1.22
C LYS A 99 14.05 6.03 1.56
N PHE A 100 14.25 7.33 1.54
CA PHE A 100 13.21 8.30 1.84
C PHE A 100 13.12 9.34 0.73
N ALA A 101 11.88 9.73 0.39
CA ALA A 101 11.59 10.82 -0.51
C ALA A 101 10.61 11.81 0.13
N LEU A 102 10.67 13.07 -0.30
CA LEU A 102 9.74 14.10 0.17
C LEU A 102 8.38 13.96 -0.53
N PRO A 103 7.27 14.23 0.17
CA PRO A 103 5.97 14.29 -0.48
C PRO A 103 5.89 15.48 -1.44
N GLY A 104 5.13 15.35 -2.51
CA GLY A 104 4.77 16.43 -3.41
C GLY A 104 3.48 17.13 -2.99
N LYS A 105 3.01 18.06 -3.80
CA LYS A 105 1.74 18.77 -3.57
C LYS A 105 0.55 17.82 -3.68
N GLU A 106 0.60 16.95 -4.67
CA GLU A 106 -0.40 15.94 -4.94
C GLU A 106 0.18 14.53 -4.78
N ARG A 107 -0.71 13.52 -4.81
CA ARG A 107 -0.30 12.12 -4.67
C ARG A 107 0.65 11.70 -5.81
N GLN A 108 0.36 12.09 -7.05
CA GLN A 108 1.20 11.79 -8.20
C GLN A 108 2.61 12.38 -8.08
N ASP A 109 2.75 13.60 -7.54
CA ASP A 109 4.06 14.22 -7.33
C ASP A 109 4.88 13.44 -6.29
N SER A 110 4.19 12.96 -5.25
CA SER A 110 4.80 12.13 -4.21
C SER A 110 5.32 10.81 -4.80
N VAL A 111 4.53 10.16 -5.68
CA VAL A 111 4.94 8.94 -6.38
C VAL A 111 6.13 9.23 -7.31
N PHE A 112 6.12 10.35 -8.02
CA PHE A 112 7.24 10.77 -8.87
C PHE A 112 8.52 10.98 -8.06
N ASN A 113 8.44 11.68 -6.93
CA ASN A 113 9.59 11.89 -6.04
C ASN A 113 10.15 10.55 -5.54
N GLY A 114 9.28 9.63 -5.10
CA GLY A 114 9.69 8.29 -4.71
C GLY A 114 10.34 7.50 -5.84
N PHE A 115 9.81 7.62 -7.06
CA PHE A 115 10.36 6.95 -8.24
C PHE A 115 11.78 7.42 -8.59
N GLN A 116 12.11 8.70 -8.34
CA GLN A 116 13.46 9.23 -8.57
C GLN A 116 14.53 8.61 -7.67
N GLU A 117 14.14 8.08 -6.51
CA GLU A 117 15.06 7.44 -5.54
C GLU A 117 15.32 5.96 -5.85
N ILE A 118 14.58 5.36 -6.79
CA ILE A 118 14.70 3.93 -7.12
C ILE A 118 15.99 3.66 -7.90
N GLU A 119 16.67 2.58 -7.56
CA GLU A 119 17.86 2.14 -8.28
C GLU A 119 17.53 1.72 -9.71
N GLY A 120 18.39 2.13 -10.66
CA GLY A 120 18.19 1.90 -12.09
C GLY A 120 18.17 0.42 -12.53
N SER A 121 18.52 -0.50 -11.63
CA SER A 121 18.48 -1.95 -11.84
C SER A 121 17.14 -2.60 -11.50
N SER A 122 16.18 -1.83 -10.95
CA SER A 122 14.88 -2.36 -10.58
C SER A 122 14.06 -2.75 -11.83
N GLU A 123 13.51 -3.95 -11.81
CA GLU A 123 12.73 -4.53 -12.92
C GLU A 123 11.27 -4.13 -12.87
N LEU A 124 10.74 -3.87 -11.67
CA LEU A 124 9.37 -3.45 -11.40
C LEU A 124 9.36 -2.37 -10.31
N VAL A 125 8.43 -1.45 -10.43
CA VAL A 125 8.08 -0.46 -9.40
C VAL A 125 6.72 -0.81 -8.84
N CYS A 126 6.65 -1.03 -7.54
CA CYS A 126 5.43 -1.38 -6.82
C CYS A 126 5.00 -0.19 -5.96
N ILE A 127 3.88 0.42 -6.31
CA ILE A 127 3.35 1.61 -5.62
C ILE A 127 2.22 1.18 -4.70
N HIS A 128 2.31 1.56 -3.42
CA HIS A 128 1.32 1.16 -2.42
C HIS A 128 0.92 2.30 -1.49
N ASP A 129 -0.38 2.41 -1.23
CA ASP A 129 -0.93 3.34 -0.24
C ASP A 129 -0.63 2.85 1.18
N SER A 130 0.16 3.59 1.96
CA SER A 130 0.44 3.27 3.36
C SER A 130 -0.81 3.22 4.26
N ALA A 131 -1.93 3.80 3.81
CA ALA A 131 -3.23 3.69 4.47
C ALA A 131 -3.99 2.38 4.18
N ARG A 132 -3.37 1.40 3.50
CA ARG A 132 -3.91 0.03 3.29
C ARG A 132 -3.11 -1.00 4.09
N PRO A 133 -3.34 -1.09 5.40
CA PRO A 133 -2.53 -1.94 6.28
C PRO A 133 -2.74 -3.44 6.07
N LEU A 134 -3.78 -3.84 5.35
CA LEU A 134 -4.26 -5.22 5.31
C LEU A 134 -3.88 -5.97 4.03
N VAL A 135 -3.01 -5.39 3.21
CA VAL A 135 -2.45 -6.08 2.03
C VAL A 135 -1.75 -7.37 2.45
N THR A 136 -1.94 -8.44 1.68
CA THR A 136 -1.32 -9.73 1.99
C THR A 136 -0.09 -9.99 1.10
N SER A 137 0.88 -10.75 1.61
CA SER A 137 2.02 -11.20 0.80
C SER A 137 1.58 -11.99 -0.44
N GLY A 138 0.46 -12.73 -0.34
CA GLY A 138 -0.12 -13.45 -1.47
C GLY A 138 -0.61 -12.52 -2.57
N ASP A 139 -1.32 -11.44 -2.23
CA ASP A 139 -1.81 -10.46 -3.20
C ASP A 139 -0.65 -9.68 -3.84
N ILE A 140 0.37 -9.31 -3.05
CA ILE A 140 1.57 -8.65 -3.57
C ILE A 140 2.27 -9.55 -4.59
N LYS A 141 2.51 -10.82 -4.27
CA LYS A 141 3.18 -11.76 -5.18
C LYS A 141 2.40 -12.00 -6.47
N LYS A 142 1.07 -12.04 -6.41
CA LYS A 142 0.22 -12.17 -7.61
C LYS A 142 0.39 -10.94 -8.52
N VAL A 143 0.22 -9.74 -8.00
CA VAL A 143 0.29 -8.51 -8.83
C VAL A 143 1.70 -8.28 -9.37
N LEU A 144 2.77 -8.62 -8.62
CA LEU A 144 4.15 -8.59 -9.13
C LEU A 144 4.31 -9.53 -10.33
N LYS A 145 3.83 -10.77 -10.23
CA LYS A 145 3.86 -11.74 -11.33
C LYS A 145 3.10 -11.24 -12.55
N ASP A 146 1.89 -10.71 -12.36
CA ASP A 146 1.06 -10.24 -13.46
C ASP A 146 1.67 -9.01 -14.15
N ALA A 147 2.25 -8.09 -13.39
CA ALA A 147 2.99 -6.94 -13.93
C ALA A 147 4.26 -7.36 -14.68
N TRP A 148 4.97 -8.38 -14.18
CA TRP A 148 6.12 -8.95 -14.89
C TRP A 148 5.75 -9.43 -16.27
N LEU A 149 4.62 -10.12 -16.41
CA LEU A 149 4.14 -10.68 -17.66
C LEU A 149 3.56 -9.63 -18.62
N ASN A 150 2.85 -8.62 -18.07
CA ASN A 150 2.04 -7.69 -18.85
C ASN A 150 2.63 -6.27 -18.94
N GLY A 151 3.67 -5.95 -18.18
CA GLY A 151 4.28 -4.62 -18.14
C GLY A 151 3.69 -3.71 -17.04
N ALA A 152 2.39 -3.78 -16.81
CA ALA A 152 1.68 -3.08 -15.74
C ALA A 152 0.52 -3.94 -15.22
N ALA A 153 0.31 -3.93 -13.90
CA ALA A 153 -0.82 -4.59 -13.26
C ALA A 153 -1.27 -3.83 -12.00
N VAL A 154 -2.54 -3.97 -11.67
CA VAL A 154 -3.17 -3.33 -10.49
C VAL A 154 -4.01 -4.34 -9.74
N LEU A 155 -3.95 -4.31 -8.40
CA LEU A 155 -4.93 -5.03 -7.59
C LEU A 155 -6.30 -4.36 -7.69
N GLY A 156 -7.33 -5.17 -7.90
CA GLY A 156 -8.70 -4.70 -7.89
C GLY A 156 -9.65 -5.79 -7.39
N VAL A 157 -10.87 -5.40 -7.12
CA VAL A 157 -11.97 -6.32 -6.77
C VAL A 157 -13.20 -5.99 -7.61
N PRO A 158 -14.00 -6.98 -8.05
CA PRO A 158 -15.23 -6.72 -8.76
C PRO A 158 -16.21 -5.87 -7.93
N VAL A 159 -16.86 -4.89 -8.56
CA VAL A 159 -17.85 -4.05 -7.88
C VAL A 159 -19.05 -4.89 -7.44
N LYS A 160 -19.39 -4.81 -6.14
CA LYS A 160 -20.59 -5.49 -5.57
C LYS A 160 -21.85 -4.64 -5.63
N ALA A 161 -21.70 -3.33 -5.42
CA ALA A 161 -22.82 -2.42 -5.40
C ALA A 161 -23.41 -2.20 -6.81
N THR A 162 -24.65 -1.76 -6.88
CA THR A 162 -25.23 -1.22 -8.12
C THR A 162 -24.70 0.18 -8.36
N ILE A 163 -24.01 0.40 -9.49
CA ILE A 163 -23.45 1.70 -9.86
C ILE A 163 -24.36 2.40 -10.84
N LYS A 164 -24.66 3.65 -10.55
CA LYS A 164 -25.45 4.55 -11.40
C LYS A 164 -24.56 5.70 -11.87
N GLU A 165 -24.63 6.00 -13.14
CA GLU A 165 -24.17 7.28 -13.65
C GLU A 165 -25.25 8.32 -13.42
N ALA A 166 -24.89 9.50 -12.87
CA ALA A 166 -25.80 10.60 -12.62
C ALA A 166 -25.31 11.87 -13.33
N ASN A 167 -26.23 12.76 -13.67
CA ASN A 167 -25.90 14.09 -14.18
C ASN A 167 -25.65 15.09 -13.03
N SER A 168 -25.30 16.34 -13.37
CA SER A 168 -25.04 17.41 -12.40
C SER A 168 -26.23 17.72 -11.47
N ASP A 169 -27.44 17.43 -11.90
CA ASP A 169 -28.69 17.69 -11.16
C ASP A 169 -29.10 16.49 -10.29
N SER A 170 -28.20 15.50 -10.13
CA SER A 170 -28.40 14.26 -9.34
C SER A 170 -29.46 13.31 -9.90
N PHE A 171 -29.85 13.43 -11.16
CA PHE A 171 -30.72 12.46 -11.82
C PHE A 171 -29.92 11.32 -12.40
N VAL A 172 -30.45 10.10 -12.27
CA VAL A 172 -29.85 8.90 -12.85
C VAL A 172 -29.91 8.98 -14.37
N VAL A 173 -28.74 8.88 -15.01
CA VAL A 173 -28.60 8.78 -16.48
C VAL A 173 -28.74 7.32 -16.92
N LYS A 174 -27.94 6.44 -16.32
CA LYS A 174 -28.01 4.99 -16.60
C LYS A 174 -27.47 4.15 -15.46
N THR A 175 -27.82 2.87 -15.50
CA THR A 175 -27.19 1.85 -14.65
C THR A 175 -26.02 1.26 -15.41
N LEU A 176 -24.84 1.23 -14.77
CA LEU A 176 -23.65 0.60 -15.36
C LEU A 176 -23.69 -0.92 -15.13
N ASP A 177 -23.20 -1.68 -16.11
CA ASP A 177 -23.07 -3.13 -15.93
C ASP A 177 -21.89 -3.44 -14.98
N ARG A 178 -22.22 -3.78 -13.74
CA ARG A 178 -21.21 -4.06 -12.71
C ARG A 178 -20.31 -5.26 -13.04
N LYS A 179 -20.66 -6.12 -13.99
CA LYS A 179 -19.82 -7.24 -14.41
C LYS A 179 -18.49 -6.80 -15.04
N THR A 180 -18.45 -5.58 -15.55
CA THR A 180 -17.25 -4.98 -16.16
C THR A 180 -16.58 -3.93 -15.28
N LEU A 181 -17.10 -3.71 -14.07
CA LEU A 181 -16.59 -2.67 -13.16
C LEU A 181 -15.78 -3.27 -12.02
N TRP A 182 -14.66 -2.63 -11.74
CA TRP A 182 -13.74 -3.01 -10.68
C TRP A 182 -13.41 -1.82 -9.78
N GLU A 183 -13.25 -2.08 -8.50
CA GLU A 183 -12.69 -1.11 -7.54
C GLU A 183 -11.18 -1.31 -7.50
N MET A 184 -10.41 -0.27 -7.90
CA MET A 184 -8.96 -0.35 -7.94
C MET A 184 -8.38 -0.14 -6.54
N HIS A 185 -7.46 -1.01 -6.20
CA HIS A 185 -6.69 -0.95 -4.98
C HIS A 185 -5.21 -0.68 -5.28
N THR A 186 -4.39 -0.67 -4.25
CA THR A 186 -2.95 -0.83 -4.35
C THR A 186 -2.52 -2.12 -3.65
N PRO A 187 -1.42 -2.79 -4.05
CA PRO A 187 -0.36 -2.31 -4.94
C PRO A 187 -0.77 -2.13 -6.41
N GLN A 188 -0.15 -1.15 -7.06
CA GLN A 188 -0.11 -0.96 -8.50
C GLN A 188 1.34 -1.14 -8.94
N VAL A 189 1.58 -2.00 -9.90
CA VAL A 189 2.93 -2.44 -10.26
C VAL A 189 3.18 -2.17 -11.73
N ILE A 190 4.28 -1.49 -12.03
CA ILE A 190 4.57 -0.97 -13.37
C ILE A 190 6.06 -1.17 -13.68
N LYS A 191 6.41 -1.50 -14.92
CA LYS A 191 7.80 -1.49 -15.37
C LYS A 191 8.38 -0.07 -15.35
N PRO A 192 9.62 0.14 -14.88
CA PRO A 192 10.20 1.48 -14.70
C PRO A 192 10.16 2.36 -15.95
N HIS A 193 10.39 1.79 -17.13
CA HIS A 193 10.37 2.56 -18.38
C HIS A 193 8.96 3.09 -18.69
N LEU A 194 7.91 2.27 -18.49
CA LEU A 194 6.52 2.71 -18.71
C LEU A 194 6.13 3.83 -17.74
N LEU A 195 6.56 3.72 -16.49
CA LEU A 195 6.28 4.75 -15.50
C LEU A 195 7.01 6.05 -15.84
N ARG A 196 8.26 5.98 -16.31
CA ARG A 196 9.04 7.15 -16.74
C ARG A 196 8.40 7.85 -17.95
N ASP A 197 8.14 7.08 -19.02
CA ASP A 197 7.56 7.60 -20.25
C ASP A 197 6.17 8.19 -19.99
N GLY A 198 5.40 7.56 -19.11
CA GLY A 198 4.09 8.01 -18.68
C GLY A 198 4.15 9.33 -17.90
N PHE A 199 5.07 9.48 -16.93
CA PHE A 199 5.26 10.76 -16.24
C PHE A 199 5.72 11.88 -17.17
N GLU A 200 6.61 11.59 -18.12
CA GLU A 200 7.00 12.57 -19.12
C GLU A 200 5.81 13.05 -19.97
N LEU A 201 4.94 12.13 -20.38
CA LEU A 201 3.73 12.46 -21.14
C LEU A 201 2.75 13.29 -20.34
N VAL A 202 2.44 12.86 -19.10
CA VAL A 202 1.50 13.52 -18.18
C VAL A 202 1.97 14.94 -17.86
N ASN A 203 3.24 15.12 -17.49
CA ASN A 203 3.81 16.40 -17.13
C ASN A 203 3.85 17.37 -18.32
N ARG A 204 4.21 16.87 -19.51
CA ARG A 204 4.27 17.69 -20.74
C ARG A 204 2.90 18.20 -21.17
N ASN A 205 1.85 17.39 -20.99
CA ASN A 205 0.51 17.69 -21.47
C ASN A 205 -0.47 18.15 -20.38
N GLY A 206 -0.05 18.19 -19.11
CA GLY A 206 -0.90 18.55 -17.98
C GLY A 206 -2.11 17.62 -17.81
N LEU A 207 -1.89 16.30 -17.99
CA LEU A 207 -2.98 15.32 -17.94
C LEU A 207 -3.35 15.00 -16.49
N GLU A 208 -4.64 14.76 -16.26
CA GLU A 208 -5.13 14.31 -14.95
C GLU A 208 -4.76 12.84 -14.71
N VAL A 209 -4.29 12.55 -13.51
CA VAL A 209 -3.93 11.23 -13.05
C VAL A 209 -4.80 10.87 -11.84
N THR A 210 -5.63 9.85 -12.00
CA THR A 210 -6.55 9.40 -10.94
C THR A 210 -5.92 8.35 -10.02
N ASP A 211 -5.09 7.49 -10.61
CA ASP A 211 -4.27 6.48 -9.92
C ASP A 211 -2.97 6.22 -10.68
N ASP A 212 -2.08 5.34 -10.16
CA ASP A 212 -0.74 5.20 -10.74
C ASP A 212 -0.75 4.51 -12.11
N VAL A 213 -1.67 3.56 -12.34
CA VAL A 213 -1.74 2.88 -13.64
C VAL A 213 -2.42 3.72 -14.72
N SER A 214 -3.20 4.76 -14.37
CA SER A 214 -3.74 5.69 -15.35
C SER A 214 -2.64 6.44 -16.12
N ILE A 215 -1.46 6.60 -15.50
CA ILE A 215 -0.26 7.12 -16.17
C ILE A 215 0.10 6.24 -17.38
N VAL A 216 0.00 4.92 -17.21
CA VAL A 216 0.30 3.92 -18.27
C VAL A 216 -0.81 3.85 -19.31
N GLU A 217 -2.07 4.06 -18.89
CA GLU A 217 -3.21 4.13 -19.80
C GLU A 217 -3.09 5.31 -20.78
N HIS A 218 -2.54 6.46 -20.33
CA HIS A 218 -2.25 7.58 -21.23
C HIS A 218 -1.24 7.23 -22.34
N LEU A 219 -0.35 6.26 -22.10
CA LEU A 219 0.53 5.69 -23.11
C LEU A 219 -0.18 4.70 -24.05
N LYS A 220 -1.48 4.41 -23.81
CA LYS A 220 -2.25 3.36 -24.48
C LYS A 220 -1.65 1.96 -24.34
N HIS A 221 -0.89 1.75 -23.27
CA HIS A 221 -0.39 0.44 -22.90
C HIS A 221 -1.45 -0.29 -22.04
N PRO A 222 -1.68 -1.58 -22.27
CA PRO A 222 -2.65 -2.35 -21.49
C PRO A 222 -2.20 -2.48 -20.04
N VAL A 223 -3.16 -2.40 -19.12
CA VAL A 223 -2.99 -2.64 -17.67
C VAL A 223 -3.77 -3.89 -17.28
N TYR A 224 -3.11 -4.85 -16.67
CA TYR A 224 -3.75 -6.08 -16.20
C TYR A 224 -4.37 -5.88 -14.82
N ILE A 225 -5.61 -6.36 -14.62
CA ILE A 225 -6.27 -6.34 -13.31
C ILE A 225 -6.02 -7.68 -12.62
N THR A 226 -5.31 -7.65 -11.51
CA THR A 226 -5.11 -8.80 -10.62
C THR A 226 -6.21 -8.80 -9.57
N GLU A 227 -6.97 -9.90 -9.46
CA GLU A 227 -8.00 -10.01 -8.43
C GLU A 227 -7.37 -10.12 -7.04
N GLY A 228 -7.71 -9.16 -6.18
CA GLY A 228 -7.28 -9.02 -4.80
C GLY A 228 -8.37 -9.38 -3.79
N SER A 229 -8.18 -8.92 -2.56
CA SER A 229 -9.13 -9.16 -1.47
C SER A 229 -9.93 -7.91 -1.13
N TYR A 230 -11.23 -8.07 -0.85
CA TYR A 230 -12.08 -7.02 -0.28
C TYR A 230 -11.62 -6.56 1.11
N THR A 231 -10.79 -7.36 1.79
CA THR A 231 -10.21 -6.97 3.08
C THR A 231 -9.02 -6.01 2.94
N ASN A 232 -8.52 -5.76 1.72
CA ASN A 232 -7.47 -4.77 1.46
C ASN A 232 -8.04 -3.35 1.43
N ILE A 233 -8.76 -2.97 2.49
CA ILE A 233 -9.41 -1.68 2.64
C ILE A 233 -8.40 -0.54 2.80
N LYS A 234 -8.79 0.66 2.33
CA LYS A 234 -8.05 1.91 2.60
C LYS A 234 -8.67 2.56 3.84
N VAL A 235 -7.89 2.73 4.90
CA VAL A 235 -8.33 3.40 6.11
C VAL A 235 -8.42 4.90 5.85
N THR A 236 -9.64 5.41 5.76
CA THR A 236 -9.93 6.83 5.47
C THR A 236 -10.77 7.50 6.54
N THR A 237 -11.55 6.71 7.26
CA THR A 237 -12.46 7.14 8.32
C THR A 237 -12.19 6.39 9.64
N PRO A 238 -12.70 6.88 10.78
CA PRO A 238 -12.62 6.13 12.04
C PRO A 238 -13.28 4.74 11.97
N ASP A 239 -14.37 4.60 11.22
CA ASP A 239 -15.05 3.31 11.05
C ASP A 239 -14.18 2.30 10.28
N ASP A 240 -13.39 2.77 9.29
CA ASP A 240 -12.43 1.92 8.59
C ASP A 240 -11.35 1.39 9.54
N LEU A 241 -10.94 2.21 10.53
CA LEU A 241 -9.96 1.80 11.53
C LEU A 241 -10.49 0.65 12.38
N LEU A 242 -11.73 0.77 12.86
CA LEU A 242 -12.41 -0.30 13.62
C LEU A 242 -12.56 -1.58 12.78
N LEU A 243 -12.90 -1.41 11.50
CA LEU A 243 -13.01 -2.55 10.57
C LEU A 243 -11.64 -3.22 10.34
N ALA A 244 -10.57 -2.43 10.18
CA ALA A 244 -9.21 -2.95 10.02
C ALA A 244 -8.77 -3.74 11.26
N GLU A 245 -9.03 -3.21 12.45
CA GLU A 245 -8.75 -3.89 13.72
C GLU A 245 -9.48 -5.23 13.83
N ARG A 246 -10.78 -5.24 13.51
CA ARG A 246 -11.57 -6.48 13.49
C ARG A 246 -11.02 -7.52 12.52
N ILE A 247 -10.64 -7.12 11.31
CA ILE A 247 -10.08 -8.02 10.31
C ILE A 247 -8.74 -8.61 10.79
N LEU A 248 -7.87 -7.80 11.41
CA LEU A 248 -6.61 -8.27 11.97
C LEU A 248 -6.82 -9.29 13.08
N ASN A 249 -7.71 -9.00 14.03
CA ASN A 249 -8.03 -9.91 15.12
C ASN A 249 -8.56 -11.27 14.60
N MET A 250 -9.39 -11.27 13.57
CA MET A 250 -9.88 -12.52 12.94
C MET A 250 -8.74 -13.31 12.27
N ARG A 251 -7.73 -12.64 11.69
CA ARG A 251 -6.56 -13.31 11.08
C ARG A 251 -5.67 -14.00 12.12
N VAL A 252 -5.59 -13.43 13.31
CA VAL A 252 -4.79 -13.98 14.44
C VAL A 252 -5.56 -15.07 15.20
N GLY A 253 -6.84 -15.29 14.90
CA GLY A 253 -7.67 -16.32 15.56
C GLY A 253 -8.12 -15.92 16.97
N VAL A 254 -8.11 -14.63 17.30
CA VAL A 254 -8.67 -14.13 18.55
C VAL A 254 -10.19 -14.07 18.41
N PRO A 255 -10.99 -14.80 19.25
CA PRO A 255 -12.44 -14.64 19.28
C PRO A 255 -12.82 -13.21 19.67
N LEU A 256 -13.84 -12.67 19.02
CA LEU A 256 -14.42 -11.36 19.33
C LEU A 256 -15.19 -11.39 20.63
#